data_846df0bc964db77356f57ef60c8dec23
#
_entry.id   846df0bc964db77356f57ef60c8dec23
#
_cell.length_a   1.000
_cell.length_b   1.000
_cell.length_c   1.000
_cell.angle_alpha   90.00
_cell.angle_beta   90.00
_cell.angle_gamma   90.00
#
_symmetry.space_group_name_H-M   'P 1'
#
loop_
_entity.id
_entity.type
_entity.pdbx_description
1 polymer ?
#
loop_
_entity_poly.entity_id
_entity_poly.type
_entity_poly.pdbx_seq_one_letter_code
_entity_poly.pdbx_strand_id
1 'polypeptide(L)'
;MDAGALSPQDREDTLAALRATAGRGRELDILIVGGGVVGAGAALDAATRGLDTAIVEARDWASGTSSRSSKLIHGGLRYLEMLDFALVREALQERGLLLERIAPHLVRPVPFMYPLTKRFIERPYVGAGVALYDIMAAAQDHGRGVPLHKHLTRRAMLRAAPSLKDDAFVGAIRYYDAQVDDARLVVNLVRTAAAYGARAANRLKVVNFLREGERVVGARVSNQEDGTEFDIHAKQVVNATGVWTDETQAMVTDRGQLKVRASKGIHLVVPRDRFQSTVGLILRTEKSVLFVIPWGRHWIIGTTDTDWNLDKAHPAASSKDIDYLLEHVNRVLKRPLTREDVEGVYAGLRPLLAGESDSTAKLSREHVVAHPVPGLVVVAGGKYTTYRLMARDAVDEAVRTLDERVASSCTENIPLLGADGFQANWNKRSRLAERAGVHVARVEHLLNRYGSLADEVLALIARQPELAEPLPGADDYLRAEVVYAATHEGARHIHDVLTRRTRISIEAWDRGVSAAPVVAELMAPLLGWSRAQVDREVRHYLARVDAERLSQEQPDDVSADSARLGVEDIVPLA
;
A
#
# COMPACT_ATOMS: atom_id res chain seq x y z
N MET A 1 17.97 -12.11 18.08
CA MET A 1 17.04 -11.04 17.64
C MET A 1 16.61 -11.40 16.24
N ASP A 2 15.32 -11.47 15.99
CA ASP A 2 14.80 -11.77 14.65
C ASP A 2 15.10 -10.56 13.77
N ALA A 3 15.89 -10.77 12.71
CA ALA A 3 16.34 -9.69 11.85
C ALA A 3 15.13 -8.96 11.24
N GLY A 4 15.05 -7.64 11.43
CA GLY A 4 13.98 -6.79 10.94
C GLY A 4 12.66 -6.88 11.71
N ALA A 5 12.65 -7.38 12.95
CA ALA A 5 11.51 -7.23 13.84
C ALA A 5 11.31 -5.75 14.21
N LEU A 6 10.04 -5.35 14.37
CA LEU A 6 9.62 -4.02 14.82
C LEU A 6 8.80 -4.18 16.11
N SER A 7 9.37 -4.83 17.10
CA SER A 7 8.71 -5.08 18.39
C SER A 7 8.58 -3.78 19.21
N PRO A 8 7.77 -3.77 20.26
CA PRO A 8 7.75 -2.66 21.20
C PRO A 8 9.13 -2.30 21.76
N GLN A 9 9.98 -3.31 22.06
CA GLN A 9 11.34 -3.08 22.55
C GLN A 9 12.24 -2.47 21.48
N ASP A 10 12.20 -2.99 20.23
CA ASP A 10 12.98 -2.43 19.10
C ASP A 10 12.61 -0.97 18.85
N ARG A 11 11.33 -0.60 19.06
CA ARG A 11 10.90 0.80 18.97
C ARG A 11 11.50 1.67 20.07
N GLU A 12 11.49 1.22 21.32
CA GLU A 12 12.11 1.99 22.44
C GLU A 12 13.62 2.15 22.24
N ASP A 13 14.30 1.09 21.81
CA ASP A 13 15.72 1.14 21.46
C ASP A 13 16.00 2.12 20.31
N THR A 14 15.13 2.12 19.31
CA THR A 14 15.16 3.07 18.18
C THR A 14 14.96 4.51 18.68
N LEU A 15 13.97 4.78 19.54
CA LEU A 15 13.73 6.12 20.08
C LEU A 15 14.94 6.62 20.90
N ALA A 16 15.54 5.73 21.69
CA ALA A 16 16.74 6.07 22.45
C ALA A 16 17.92 6.41 21.51
N ALA A 17 18.13 5.63 20.46
CA ALA A 17 19.16 5.88 19.46
C ALA A 17 18.93 7.20 18.70
N LEU A 18 17.67 7.51 18.33
CA LEU A 18 17.30 8.75 17.66
C LEU A 18 17.56 9.98 18.55
N ARG A 19 17.19 9.92 19.84
CA ARG A 19 17.52 11.00 20.80
C ARG A 19 19.03 11.21 20.94
N ALA A 20 19.81 10.15 20.83
CA ALA A 20 21.27 10.22 20.94
C ALA A 20 21.94 10.94 19.75
N THR A 21 21.23 11.14 18.62
CA THR A 21 21.75 11.86 17.44
C THR A 21 22.05 13.35 17.72
N ALA A 22 21.45 13.93 18.78
CA ALA A 22 21.75 15.30 19.23
C ALA A 22 23.18 15.44 19.78
N GLY A 23 23.89 14.33 20.05
CA GLY A 23 25.29 14.34 20.46
C GLY A 23 26.21 14.65 19.27
N ARG A 24 27.25 15.43 19.52
CA ARG A 24 28.24 15.82 18.48
C ARG A 24 28.84 14.58 17.79
N GLY A 25 28.78 14.54 16.45
CA GLY A 25 29.32 13.45 15.62
C GLY A 25 28.50 12.15 15.71
N ARG A 26 27.20 12.25 16.06
CA ARG A 26 26.25 11.14 16.12
C ARG A 26 25.04 11.33 15.21
N GLU A 27 25.09 12.35 14.36
CA GLU A 27 24.05 12.61 13.37
C GLU A 27 23.91 11.45 12.37
N LEU A 28 22.69 11.18 11.95
CA LEU A 28 22.41 10.22 10.87
C LEU A 28 22.99 10.73 9.53
N ASP A 29 23.30 9.83 8.62
CA ASP A 29 23.57 10.22 7.23
C ASP A 29 22.28 10.69 6.56
N ILE A 30 21.17 9.92 6.74
CA ILE A 30 19.88 10.25 6.14
C ILE A 30 18.73 10.01 7.13
N LEU A 31 17.88 11.02 7.30
CA LEU A 31 16.57 10.90 7.95
C LEU A 31 15.47 10.90 6.88
N ILE A 32 14.66 9.85 6.85
CA ILE A 32 13.52 9.72 5.94
C ILE A 32 12.22 10.01 6.68
N VAL A 33 11.43 10.93 6.14
CA VAL A 33 10.14 11.38 6.69
C VAL A 33 9.01 10.84 5.83
N GLY A 34 8.18 9.96 6.42
CA GLY A 34 7.02 9.33 5.79
C GLY A 34 7.17 7.83 5.56
N GLY A 35 6.30 7.04 6.19
CA GLY A 35 6.28 5.56 6.16
C GLY A 35 5.40 4.98 5.06
N GLY A 36 5.27 5.68 3.92
CA GLY A 36 4.64 5.16 2.69
C GLY A 36 5.62 4.31 1.87
N VAL A 37 5.17 3.81 0.71
CA VAL A 37 5.97 2.92 -0.15
C VAL A 37 7.28 3.56 -0.62
N VAL A 38 7.29 4.87 -0.87
CA VAL A 38 8.50 5.59 -1.32
C VAL A 38 9.47 5.77 -0.18
N GLY A 39 9.01 6.23 0.99
CA GLY A 39 9.88 6.39 2.16
C GLY A 39 10.43 5.05 2.67
N ALA A 40 9.61 3.99 2.71
CA ALA A 40 10.07 2.64 3.04
C ALA A 40 11.12 2.11 2.04
N GLY A 41 10.90 2.38 0.74
CA GLY A 41 11.87 2.06 -0.31
C GLY A 41 13.17 2.85 -0.17
N ALA A 42 13.09 4.15 0.16
CA ALA A 42 14.26 5.01 0.38
C ALA A 42 15.06 4.57 1.63
N ALA A 43 14.37 4.15 2.70
CA ALA A 43 15.03 3.60 3.88
C ALA A 43 15.79 2.31 3.56
N LEU A 44 15.20 1.42 2.75
CA LEU A 44 15.87 0.22 2.29
C LEU A 44 17.05 0.54 1.38
N ASP A 45 16.88 1.46 0.44
CA ASP A 45 17.93 1.87 -0.49
C ASP A 45 19.12 2.47 0.26
N ALA A 46 18.90 3.41 1.16
CA ALA A 46 19.94 4.05 1.95
C ALA A 46 20.67 3.04 2.87
N ALA A 47 19.93 2.20 3.60
CA ALA A 47 20.52 1.21 4.49
C ALA A 47 21.36 0.17 3.74
N THR A 48 20.93 -0.28 2.56
CA THR A 48 21.69 -1.25 1.74
C THR A 48 22.94 -0.66 1.10
N ARG A 49 23.07 0.67 1.07
CA ARG A 49 24.29 1.38 0.67
C ARG A 49 25.25 1.61 1.85
N GLY A 50 24.90 1.18 3.07
CA GLY A 50 25.71 1.31 4.29
C GLY A 50 25.57 2.66 5.00
N LEU A 51 24.55 3.45 4.68
CA LEU A 51 24.29 4.75 5.31
C LEU A 51 23.59 4.58 6.68
N ASP A 52 24.00 5.36 7.66
CA ASP A 52 23.30 5.46 8.95
C ASP A 52 21.94 6.14 8.73
N THR A 53 20.89 5.34 8.74
CA THR A 53 19.57 5.71 8.22
C THR A 53 18.48 5.54 9.29
N ALA A 54 17.57 6.52 9.34
CA ALA A 54 16.31 6.37 10.07
C ALA A 54 15.11 6.70 9.20
N ILE A 55 13.97 6.05 9.48
CA ILE A 55 12.67 6.37 8.91
C ILE A 55 11.66 6.63 10.03
N VAL A 56 10.94 7.75 9.93
CA VAL A 56 9.89 8.15 10.87
C VAL A 56 8.55 8.31 10.17
N GLU A 57 7.48 7.86 10.83
CA GLU A 57 6.10 7.93 10.33
C GLU A 57 5.17 8.51 11.40
N ALA A 58 4.40 9.51 11.04
CA ALA A 58 3.50 10.21 11.97
C ALA A 58 2.38 9.31 12.54
N ARG A 59 1.89 8.37 11.74
CA ARG A 59 0.83 7.43 12.12
C ARG A 59 1.36 6.00 12.19
N ASP A 60 0.84 5.15 11.33
CA ASP A 60 1.32 3.78 11.14
C ASP A 60 1.87 3.58 9.73
N TRP A 61 2.69 2.57 9.55
CA TRP A 61 3.23 2.20 8.23
C TRP A 61 2.10 2.07 7.20
N ALA A 62 2.29 2.65 6.04
CA ALA A 62 1.32 2.67 4.94
C ALA A 62 -0.02 3.36 5.26
N SER A 63 -0.15 4.17 6.29
CA SER A 63 -1.42 4.76 6.73
C SER A 63 -2.07 5.71 5.70
N GLY A 64 -1.28 6.31 4.81
CA GLY A 64 -1.73 7.17 3.72
C GLY A 64 -2.16 6.40 2.46
N THR A 65 -1.75 6.89 1.30
CA THR A 65 -2.05 6.33 -0.04
C THR A 65 -1.66 4.87 -0.18
N SER A 66 -0.57 4.45 0.48
CA SER A 66 0.09 3.16 0.28
C SER A 66 -0.65 1.94 0.83
N SER A 67 -1.83 2.10 1.47
CA SER A 67 -2.74 1.00 1.82
C SER A 67 -4.09 1.08 1.12
N ARG A 68 -4.30 2.11 0.31
CA ARG A 68 -5.59 2.48 -0.28
C ARG A 68 -5.53 2.55 -1.81
N SER A 69 -4.58 1.85 -2.41
CA SER A 69 -4.42 1.74 -3.86
C SER A 69 -5.39 0.73 -4.48
N SER A 70 -5.38 0.59 -5.79
CA SER A 70 -6.09 -0.48 -6.50
C SER A 70 -5.42 -1.86 -6.33
N LYS A 71 -4.37 -1.96 -5.52
CA LYS A 71 -3.61 -3.19 -5.19
C LYS A 71 -3.02 -3.87 -6.43
N LEU A 72 -2.65 -3.07 -7.43
CA LEU A 72 -2.05 -3.52 -8.68
C LEU A 72 -0.59 -3.06 -8.82
N ILE A 73 0.23 -3.96 -9.31
CA ILE A 73 1.55 -3.70 -9.87
C ILE A 73 1.40 -3.88 -11.39
N HIS A 74 1.32 -2.78 -12.11
CA HIS A 74 0.95 -2.81 -13.52
C HIS A 74 1.83 -1.89 -14.39
N GLY A 75 2.08 -2.30 -15.62
CA GLY A 75 2.84 -1.51 -16.58
C GLY A 75 2.06 -0.35 -17.19
N GLY A 76 0.75 -0.27 -16.93
CA GLY A 76 -0.08 0.83 -17.39
C GLY A 76 -0.38 0.79 -18.88
N LEU A 77 -1.05 -0.26 -19.36
CA LEU A 77 -1.47 -0.45 -20.76
C LEU A 77 -2.08 0.82 -21.38
N ARG A 78 -2.80 1.64 -20.59
CA ARG A 78 -3.38 2.92 -21.02
C ARG A 78 -2.33 3.93 -21.51
N TYR A 79 -1.11 3.90 -20.97
CA TYR A 79 -0.06 4.86 -21.35
C TYR A 79 0.50 4.58 -22.74
N LEU A 80 0.33 3.36 -23.28
CA LEU A 80 0.61 3.09 -24.70
C LEU A 80 -0.31 3.90 -25.63
N GLU A 81 -1.57 4.13 -25.23
CA GLU A 81 -2.48 5.01 -25.99
C GLU A 81 -2.02 6.47 -25.97
N MET A 82 -1.24 6.86 -24.94
CA MET A 82 -0.63 8.19 -24.80
C MET A 82 0.78 8.27 -25.40
N LEU A 83 1.26 7.17 -25.99
CA LEU A 83 2.60 7.02 -26.59
C LEU A 83 3.76 7.21 -25.58
N ASP A 84 3.51 7.03 -24.30
CA ASP A 84 4.51 7.10 -23.24
C ASP A 84 5.18 5.73 -23.04
N PHE A 85 6.04 5.38 -24.00
CA PHE A 85 6.75 4.09 -23.99
C PHE A 85 7.80 3.99 -22.88
N ALA A 86 8.40 5.11 -22.49
CA ALA A 86 9.41 5.13 -21.44
C ALA A 86 8.80 4.71 -20.09
N LEU A 87 7.67 5.32 -19.72
CA LEU A 87 6.95 5.04 -18.48
C LEU A 87 6.40 3.60 -18.44
N VAL A 88 5.95 3.07 -19.60
CA VAL A 88 5.49 1.68 -19.70
C VAL A 88 6.65 0.71 -19.52
N ARG A 89 7.80 0.97 -20.17
CA ARG A 89 9.00 0.13 -20.04
C ARG A 89 9.49 0.05 -18.60
N GLU A 90 9.61 1.20 -17.95
CA GLU A 90 10.01 1.31 -16.54
C GLU A 90 9.06 0.51 -15.64
N ALA A 91 7.75 0.71 -15.77
CA ALA A 91 6.77 0.01 -14.95
C ALA A 91 6.76 -1.52 -15.21
N LEU A 92 7.01 -1.96 -16.44
CA LEU A 92 7.12 -3.40 -16.76
C LEU A 92 8.37 -4.02 -16.17
N GLN A 93 9.49 -3.29 -16.17
CA GLN A 93 10.74 -3.73 -15.54
C GLN A 93 10.55 -3.91 -14.03
N GLU A 94 10.00 -2.91 -13.34
CA GLU A 94 9.73 -2.97 -11.92
C GLU A 94 8.73 -4.07 -11.56
N ARG A 95 7.70 -4.28 -12.39
CA ARG A 95 6.77 -5.40 -12.22
C ARG A 95 7.49 -6.76 -12.31
N GLY A 96 8.38 -6.94 -13.29
CA GLY A 96 9.16 -8.17 -13.45
C GLY A 96 10.05 -8.44 -12.23
N LEU A 97 10.78 -7.43 -11.77
CA LEU A 97 11.62 -7.52 -10.56
C LEU A 97 10.81 -7.93 -9.32
N LEU A 98 9.66 -7.31 -9.11
CA LEU A 98 8.79 -7.61 -7.98
C LEU A 98 8.21 -9.03 -8.01
N LEU A 99 7.82 -9.50 -9.20
CA LEU A 99 7.28 -10.85 -9.39
C LEU A 99 8.31 -11.95 -9.18
N GLU A 100 9.55 -11.75 -9.64
CA GLU A 100 10.51 -12.84 -9.76
C GLU A 100 11.59 -12.83 -8.68
N ARG A 101 11.95 -11.65 -8.16
CA ARG A 101 13.10 -11.48 -7.27
C ARG A 101 12.77 -10.81 -5.95
N ILE A 102 12.20 -9.58 -6.01
CA ILE A 102 12.08 -8.74 -4.83
C ILE A 102 11.00 -9.27 -3.87
N ALA A 103 9.80 -9.59 -4.39
CA ALA A 103 8.67 -9.95 -3.55
C ALA A 103 7.77 -11.06 -4.15
N PRO A 104 8.31 -12.22 -4.59
CA PRO A 104 7.54 -13.27 -5.26
C PRO A 104 6.45 -13.89 -4.38
N HIS A 105 6.53 -13.75 -3.06
CA HIS A 105 5.51 -14.18 -2.11
C HIS A 105 4.34 -13.19 -2.00
N LEU A 106 4.56 -11.91 -2.28
CA LEU A 106 3.54 -10.84 -2.17
C LEU A 106 2.93 -10.46 -3.51
N VAL A 107 3.72 -10.49 -4.58
CA VAL A 107 3.30 -10.02 -5.91
C VAL A 107 2.98 -11.23 -6.79
N ARG A 108 1.78 -11.23 -7.40
CA ARG A 108 1.29 -12.37 -8.17
C ARG A 108 0.70 -11.94 -9.49
N PRO A 109 0.85 -12.76 -10.55
CA PRO A 109 0.17 -12.52 -11.82
C PRO A 109 -1.35 -12.52 -11.64
N VAL A 110 -2.01 -11.53 -12.24
CA VAL A 110 -3.47 -11.45 -12.30
C VAL A 110 -3.93 -11.31 -13.74
N PRO A 111 -4.83 -12.21 -14.22
CA PRO A 111 -5.39 -12.09 -15.56
C PRO A 111 -6.47 -11.00 -15.61
N PHE A 112 -6.37 -10.14 -16.63
CA PHE A 112 -7.38 -9.16 -16.97
C PHE A 112 -7.95 -9.43 -18.35
N MET A 113 -9.19 -9.07 -18.52
CA MET A 113 -9.88 -9.08 -19.80
C MET A 113 -10.23 -7.64 -20.19
N TYR A 114 -9.73 -7.25 -21.35
CA TYR A 114 -10.10 -6.02 -22.03
C TYR A 114 -11.23 -6.33 -23.02
N PRO A 115 -12.50 -5.98 -22.73
CA PRO A 115 -13.62 -6.28 -23.60
C PRO A 115 -13.60 -5.39 -24.85
N LEU A 116 -14.09 -5.95 -25.97
CA LEU A 116 -14.14 -5.28 -27.27
C LEU A 116 -15.59 -5.00 -27.64
N THR A 117 -15.89 -3.77 -28.03
CA THR A 117 -17.21 -3.34 -28.51
C THR A 117 -17.33 -3.41 -30.03
N LYS A 118 -16.19 -3.21 -30.75
CA LYS A 118 -16.13 -3.22 -32.22
C LYS A 118 -15.20 -4.32 -32.74
N ARG A 119 -15.76 -5.23 -33.56
CA ARG A 119 -15.04 -6.43 -33.99
C ARG A 119 -13.84 -6.14 -34.90
N PHE A 120 -13.99 -5.23 -35.86
CA PHE A 120 -13.03 -5.04 -36.93
C PHE A 120 -11.99 -3.94 -36.66
N ILE A 121 -12.29 -2.96 -35.81
CA ILE A 121 -11.43 -1.81 -35.53
C ILE A 121 -10.67 -2.00 -34.23
N GLU A 122 -11.38 -2.31 -33.14
CA GLU A 122 -10.75 -2.38 -31.81
C GLU A 122 -9.84 -3.59 -31.65
N ARG A 123 -10.21 -4.74 -32.23
CA ARG A 123 -9.43 -5.97 -32.07
C ARG A 123 -8.00 -5.85 -32.61
N PRO A 124 -7.74 -5.38 -33.85
CA PRO A 124 -6.37 -5.18 -34.31
C PRO A 124 -5.65 -4.06 -33.55
N TYR A 125 -6.32 -2.95 -33.23
CA TYR A 125 -5.72 -1.83 -32.52
C TYR A 125 -5.30 -2.20 -31.09
N VAL A 126 -6.22 -2.69 -30.27
CA VAL A 126 -5.93 -3.12 -28.90
C VAL A 126 -5.00 -4.34 -28.91
N GLY A 127 -5.16 -5.25 -29.89
CA GLY A 127 -4.29 -6.42 -30.07
C GLY A 127 -2.84 -6.03 -30.32
N ALA A 128 -2.60 -5.06 -31.18
CA ALA A 128 -1.25 -4.53 -31.43
C ALA A 128 -0.66 -3.86 -30.18
N GLY A 129 -1.45 -3.07 -29.45
CA GLY A 129 -1.03 -2.46 -28.18
C GLY A 129 -0.64 -3.50 -27.12
N VAL A 130 -1.47 -4.53 -26.93
CA VAL A 130 -1.17 -5.60 -25.95
C VAL A 130 0.00 -6.48 -26.40
N ALA A 131 0.15 -6.73 -27.72
CA ALA A 131 1.31 -7.45 -28.25
C ALA A 131 2.62 -6.66 -28.00
N LEU A 132 2.60 -5.35 -28.22
CA LEU A 132 3.72 -4.47 -27.90
C LEU A 132 4.04 -4.49 -26.40
N TYR A 133 3.02 -4.45 -25.55
CA TYR A 133 3.16 -4.57 -24.09
C TYR A 133 3.85 -5.87 -23.68
N ASP A 134 3.46 -7.01 -24.29
CA ASP A 134 4.10 -8.31 -24.03
C ASP A 134 5.55 -8.36 -24.55
N ILE A 135 5.83 -7.75 -25.72
CA ILE A 135 7.19 -7.64 -26.27
C ILE A 135 8.07 -6.80 -25.35
N MET A 136 7.58 -5.64 -24.92
CA MET A 136 8.30 -4.77 -24.00
C MET A 136 8.58 -5.48 -22.66
N ALA A 137 7.63 -6.27 -22.14
CA ALA A 137 7.82 -7.07 -20.94
C ALA A 137 8.85 -8.21 -21.15
N ALA A 138 8.83 -8.86 -22.32
CA ALA A 138 9.77 -9.95 -22.65
C ALA A 138 11.20 -9.47 -22.92
N ALA A 139 11.37 -8.21 -23.31
CA ALA A 139 12.67 -7.61 -23.58
C ALA A 139 13.43 -7.18 -22.31
N GLN A 140 12.85 -7.40 -21.12
CA GLN A 140 13.51 -7.10 -19.85
C GLN A 140 14.42 -8.27 -19.45
N ASP A 141 15.51 -7.97 -18.73
CA ASP A 141 16.52 -8.95 -18.27
C ASP A 141 15.94 -10.00 -17.30
N HIS A 142 14.80 -9.70 -16.67
CA HIS A 142 14.13 -10.53 -15.66
C HIS A 142 12.93 -11.32 -16.23
N GLY A 143 12.81 -11.39 -17.59
CA GLY A 143 11.70 -12.08 -18.22
C GLY A 143 10.34 -11.38 -18.06
N ARG A 144 9.28 -12.08 -18.48
CA ARG A 144 7.92 -11.55 -18.44
C ARG A 144 7.25 -11.66 -17.07
N GLY A 145 7.62 -12.67 -16.29
CA GLY A 145 6.96 -13.03 -15.03
C GLY A 145 5.46 -13.38 -15.18
N VAL A 146 4.89 -13.21 -16.38
CA VAL A 146 3.46 -13.41 -16.66
C VAL A 146 3.23 -14.09 -18.02
N PRO A 147 2.11 -14.83 -18.19
CA PRO A 147 1.75 -15.45 -19.48
C PRO A 147 1.44 -14.42 -20.58
N LEU A 148 1.57 -14.84 -21.85
CA LEU A 148 1.20 -14.03 -23.03
C LEU A 148 -0.30 -13.76 -23.08
N HIS A 149 -0.66 -12.66 -23.76
CA HIS A 149 -2.04 -12.33 -24.06
C HIS A 149 -2.74 -13.37 -24.95
N LYS A 150 -4.07 -13.42 -24.90
CA LYS A 150 -4.90 -14.25 -25.76
C LYS A 150 -6.11 -13.49 -26.26
N HIS A 151 -6.38 -13.60 -27.56
CA HIS A 151 -7.63 -13.13 -28.14
C HIS A 151 -8.76 -14.09 -27.83
N LEU A 152 -9.84 -13.59 -27.26
CA LEU A 152 -11.03 -14.36 -26.92
C LEU A 152 -12.18 -14.04 -27.88
N THR A 153 -12.82 -15.09 -28.40
CA THR A 153 -14.11 -14.95 -29.05
C THR A 153 -15.18 -14.61 -28.01
N ARG A 154 -16.35 -14.12 -28.44
CA ARG A 154 -17.51 -13.85 -27.55
C ARG A 154 -17.83 -15.07 -26.67
N ARG A 155 -17.89 -16.28 -27.29
CA ARG A 155 -18.15 -17.53 -26.54
C ARG A 155 -17.06 -17.83 -25.51
N ALA A 156 -15.80 -17.62 -25.83
CA ALA A 156 -14.70 -17.84 -24.88
C ALA A 156 -14.68 -16.80 -23.75
N MET A 157 -15.01 -15.53 -24.07
CA MET A 157 -15.19 -14.46 -23.11
C MET A 157 -16.30 -14.78 -22.09
N LEU A 158 -17.48 -15.17 -22.56
CA LEU A 158 -18.62 -15.51 -21.71
C LEU A 158 -18.37 -16.77 -20.86
N ARG A 159 -17.55 -17.72 -21.33
CA ARG A 159 -17.08 -18.83 -20.48
C ARG A 159 -16.14 -18.38 -19.37
N ALA A 160 -15.29 -17.40 -19.64
CA ALA A 160 -14.38 -16.86 -18.63
C ALA A 160 -15.11 -15.94 -17.62
N ALA A 161 -16.13 -15.22 -18.05
CA ALA A 161 -16.93 -14.32 -17.22
C ALA A 161 -18.44 -14.51 -17.50
N PRO A 162 -19.06 -15.56 -16.94
CA PRO A 162 -20.48 -15.89 -17.18
C PRO A 162 -21.47 -14.82 -16.73
N SER A 163 -21.08 -14.00 -15.77
CA SER A 163 -21.92 -12.90 -15.25
C SER A 163 -22.08 -11.72 -16.20
N LEU A 164 -21.32 -11.66 -17.30
CA LEU A 164 -21.48 -10.61 -18.32
C LEU A 164 -22.74 -10.83 -19.15
N LYS A 165 -23.43 -9.74 -19.52
CA LYS A 165 -24.54 -9.78 -20.50
C LYS A 165 -24.07 -10.38 -21.81
N ASP A 166 -24.92 -11.15 -22.46
CA ASP A 166 -24.55 -11.90 -23.65
C ASP A 166 -24.19 -11.00 -24.84
N ASP A 167 -24.78 -9.83 -24.90
CA ASP A 167 -24.62 -8.82 -25.97
C ASP A 167 -23.71 -7.66 -25.61
N ALA A 168 -23.17 -7.58 -24.39
CA ALA A 168 -22.34 -6.46 -23.94
C ALA A 168 -21.10 -6.25 -24.80
N PHE A 169 -20.50 -7.34 -25.33
CA PHE A 169 -19.22 -7.28 -26.04
C PHE A 169 -19.14 -8.29 -27.18
N VAL A 170 -18.34 -7.99 -28.19
CA VAL A 170 -18.10 -8.87 -29.35
C VAL A 170 -16.96 -9.87 -29.16
N GLY A 171 -16.22 -9.75 -28.06
CA GLY A 171 -15.08 -10.55 -27.68
C GLY A 171 -14.20 -9.79 -26.72
N ALA A 172 -13.01 -10.29 -26.45
CA ALA A 172 -12.06 -9.64 -25.55
C ALA A 172 -10.60 -9.99 -25.91
N ILE A 173 -9.67 -9.27 -25.28
CA ILE A 173 -8.26 -9.65 -25.21
C ILE A 173 -7.95 -9.89 -23.73
N ARG A 174 -7.46 -11.10 -23.41
CA ARG A 174 -6.95 -11.42 -22.06
C ARG A 174 -5.47 -11.12 -22.03
N TYR A 175 -5.05 -10.35 -21.04
CA TYR A 175 -3.64 -10.07 -20.75
C TYR A 175 -3.38 -10.19 -19.25
N TYR A 176 -2.14 -9.99 -18.83
CA TYR A 176 -1.76 -10.14 -17.44
C TYR A 176 -1.03 -8.90 -16.93
N ASP A 177 -1.37 -8.52 -15.72
CA ASP A 177 -0.59 -7.65 -14.85
C ASP A 177 -0.28 -8.37 -13.54
N ALA A 178 0.07 -7.65 -12.47
CA ALA A 178 0.31 -8.24 -11.17
C ALA A 178 -0.50 -7.55 -10.07
N GLN A 179 -0.71 -8.27 -8.99
CA GLN A 179 -1.45 -7.85 -7.82
C GLN A 179 -0.58 -7.95 -6.58
N VAL A 180 -0.81 -7.04 -5.61
CA VAL A 180 -0.10 -7.01 -4.33
C VAL A 180 -1.03 -6.54 -3.21
N ASP A 181 -0.83 -7.04 -1.99
CA ASP A 181 -1.31 -6.34 -0.80
C ASP A 181 -0.39 -5.16 -0.55
N ASP A 182 -0.88 -3.96 -0.86
CA ASP A 182 -0.11 -2.73 -0.85
C ASP A 182 0.45 -2.37 0.55
N ALA A 183 -0.33 -2.46 1.62
CA ALA A 183 0.20 -2.21 2.96
C ALA A 183 1.20 -3.29 3.39
N ARG A 184 0.96 -4.55 3.04
CA ARG A 184 1.85 -5.66 3.36
C ARG A 184 3.23 -5.47 2.70
N LEU A 185 3.27 -5.01 1.45
CA LEU A 185 4.53 -4.68 0.78
C LEU A 185 5.30 -3.58 1.53
N VAL A 186 4.62 -2.52 1.99
CA VAL A 186 5.27 -1.43 2.74
C VAL A 186 5.83 -1.92 4.08
N VAL A 187 5.04 -2.69 4.84
CA VAL A 187 5.51 -3.27 6.12
C VAL A 187 6.74 -4.14 5.89
N ASN A 188 6.74 -4.93 4.81
CA ASN A 188 7.88 -5.76 4.44
C ASN A 188 9.12 -4.95 4.02
N LEU A 189 8.92 -3.83 3.32
CA LEU A 189 10.00 -2.89 2.98
C LEU A 189 10.65 -2.30 4.24
N VAL A 190 9.82 -1.81 5.18
CA VAL A 190 10.32 -1.24 6.44
C VAL A 190 11.07 -2.30 7.26
N ARG A 191 10.52 -3.50 7.38
CA ARG A 191 11.17 -4.62 8.06
C ARG A 191 12.50 -5.01 7.40
N THR A 192 12.52 -5.04 6.07
CA THR A 192 13.75 -5.35 5.32
C THR A 192 14.79 -4.24 5.53
N ALA A 193 14.38 -2.97 5.50
CA ALA A 193 15.27 -1.85 5.82
C ALA A 193 15.85 -1.96 7.25
N ALA A 194 15.02 -2.32 8.22
CA ALA A 194 15.46 -2.55 9.60
C ALA A 194 16.44 -3.73 9.71
N ALA A 195 16.25 -4.81 8.94
CA ALA A 195 17.19 -5.93 8.87
C ALA A 195 18.57 -5.52 8.29
N TYR A 196 18.61 -4.48 7.47
CA TYR A 196 19.83 -3.85 6.97
C TYR A 196 20.34 -2.69 7.86
N GLY A 197 19.76 -2.49 9.05
CA GLY A 197 20.24 -1.55 10.06
C GLY A 197 19.52 -0.20 10.09
N ALA A 198 18.50 0.04 9.26
CA ALA A 198 17.70 1.25 9.36
C ALA A 198 16.92 1.30 10.69
N ARG A 199 16.95 2.45 11.37
CA ARG A 199 16.13 2.71 12.56
C ARG A 199 14.72 3.12 12.13
N ALA A 200 13.71 2.32 12.46
CA ALA A 200 12.33 2.53 12.03
C ALA A 200 11.41 2.83 13.22
N ALA A 201 10.75 4.00 13.21
CA ALA A 201 9.81 4.40 14.24
C ALA A 201 8.52 4.97 13.64
N ASN A 202 7.39 4.31 13.89
CA ASN A 202 6.06 4.84 13.64
C ASN A 202 5.55 5.63 14.87
N ARG A 203 4.42 6.34 14.72
CA ARG A 203 3.87 7.25 15.73
C ARG A 203 4.87 8.34 16.14
N LEU A 204 5.70 8.78 15.20
CA LEU A 204 6.70 9.82 15.39
C LEU A 204 6.53 10.89 14.30
N LYS A 205 5.80 11.96 14.64
CA LYS A 205 5.46 13.07 13.73
C LYS A 205 6.58 14.10 13.68
N VAL A 206 7.04 14.43 12.48
CA VAL A 206 7.88 15.63 12.29
C VAL A 206 7.00 16.86 12.48
N VAL A 207 7.37 17.71 13.42
CA VAL A 207 6.64 18.95 13.76
C VAL A 207 7.39 20.18 13.29
N ASN A 208 8.70 20.07 13.06
CA ASN A 208 9.53 21.13 12.45
C ASN A 208 10.84 20.55 11.90
N PHE A 209 11.51 21.27 11.02
CA PHE A 209 12.86 20.96 10.60
C PHE A 209 13.91 21.77 11.37
N LEU A 210 15.00 21.14 11.77
CA LEU A 210 16.13 21.80 12.40
C LEU A 210 16.98 22.50 11.32
N ARG A 211 17.45 23.70 11.61
CA ARG A 211 18.19 24.51 10.64
C ARG A 211 19.47 25.10 11.22
N GLU A 212 20.52 25.11 10.40
CA GLU A 212 21.73 25.91 10.58
C GLU A 212 21.84 26.87 9.40
N GLY A 213 21.52 28.14 9.62
CA GLY A 213 21.34 29.10 8.53
C GLY A 213 20.20 28.69 7.59
N GLU A 214 20.51 28.50 6.32
CA GLU A 214 19.54 28.02 5.31
C GLU A 214 19.47 26.50 5.20
N ARG A 215 20.45 25.77 5.78
CA ARG A 215 20.55 24.32 5.67
C ARG A 215 19.66 23.62 6.70
N VAL A 216 18.93 22.60 6.25
CA VAL A 216 18.26 21.64 7.12
C VAL A 216 19.33 20.64 7.63
N VAL A 217 19.34 20.43 8.95
CA VAL A 217 20.29 19.56 9.68
C VAL A 217 19.57 18.49 10.51
N GLY A 218 18.29 18.25 10.24
CA GLY A 218 17.50 17.27 10.95
C GLY A 218 16.03 17.69 11.10
N ALA A 219 15.34 17.07 12.05
CA ALA A 219 13.95 17.37 12.33
C ALA A 219 13.65 17.31 13.83
N ARG A 220 12.75 18.16 14.30
CA ARG A 220 12.06 18.01 15.58
C ARG A 220 10.88 17.10 15.41
N VAL A 221 10.77 16.11 16.26
CA VAL A 221 9.70 15.11 16.21
C VAL A 221 8.90 15.09 17.51
N SER A 222 7.61 14.77 17.39
CA SER A 222 6.71 14.49 18.51
C SER A 222 6.34 13.02 18.53
N ASN A 223 6.61 12.33 19.63
CA ASN A 223 6.17 10.96 19.87
C ASN A 223 4.67 10.99 20.19
N GLN A 224 3.86 10.50 19.29
CA GLN A 224 2.41 10.59 19.39
C GLN A 224 1.82 9.68 20.50
N GLU A 225 2.61 8.72 21.01
CA GLU A 225 2.16 7.82 22.09
C GLU A 225 2.18 8.49 23.47
N ASP A 226 3.12 9.41 23.70
CA ASP A 226 3.34 10.05 25.00
C ASP A 226 3.43 11.58 24.94
N GLY A 227 3.37 12.17 23.74
CA GLY A 227 3.47 13.61 23.53
C GLY A 227 4.87 14.21 23.72
N THR A 228 5.90 13.38 23.96
CA THR A 228 7.27 13.90 24.11
C THR A 228 7.87 14.36 22.79
N GLU A 229 8.56 15.50 22.83
CA GLU A 229 9.29 16.02 21.69
C GLU A 229 10.79 15.90 21.87
N PHE A 230 11.51 15.66 20.76
CA PHE A 230 12.97 15.67 20.72
C PHE A 230 13.49 15.93 19.30
N ASP A 231 14.76 16.25 19.23
CA ASP A 231 15.45 16.56 17.99
C ASP A 231 16.20 15.34 17.46
N ILE A 232 16.10 15.12 16.15
CA ILE A 232 16.87 14.12 15.40
C ILE A 232 17.78 14.88 14.44
N HIS A 233 19.09 14.69 14.57
CA HIS A 233 20.08 15.31 13.70
C HIS A 233 20.45 14.38 12.55
N ALA A 234 20.55 14.92 11.33
CA ALA A 234 20.89 14.19 10.12
C ALA A 234 21.61 15.11 9.13
N LYS A 235 22.60 14.58 8.39
CA LYS A 235 23.29 15.30 7.31
C LYS A 235 22.34 15.65 6.16
N GLN A 236 21.36 14.77 5.88
CA GLN A 236 20.33 14.95 4.86
C GLN A 236 18.97 14.48 5.38
N VAL A 237 17.91 15.16 4.95
CA VAL A 237 16.52 14.75 5.20
C VAL A 237 15.85 14.49 3.87
N VAL A 238 15.17 13.34 3.74
CA VAL A 238 14.34 12.98 2.58
C VAL A 238 12.89 13.06 2.98
N ASN A 239 12.16 14.03 2.40
CA ASN A 239 10.73 14.17 2.56
C ASN A 239 9.99 13.30 1.53
N ALA A 240 9.37 12.22 1.99
CA ALA A 240 8.55 11.27 1.23
C ALA A 240 7.10 11.20 1.74
N THR A 241 6.54 12.35 2.16
CA THR A 241 5.23 12.44 2.84
C THR A 241 4.03 12.40 1.89
N GLY A 242 4.24 12.22 0.58
CA GLY A 242 3.17 11.99 -0.40
C GLY A 242 2.17 13.15 -0.48
N VAL A 243 0.90 12.94 -0.10
CA VAL A 243 -0.13 13.98 -0.17
C VAL A 243 0.08 15.13 0.83
N TRP A 244 0.96 14.97 1.83
CA TRP A 244 1.34 16.00 2.81
C TRP A 244 2.63 16.74 2.44
N THR A 245 3.14 16.56 1.22
CA THR A 245 4.39 17.21 0.77
C THR A 245 4.32 18.73 0.89
N ASP A 246 3.19 19.35 0.58
CA ASP A 246 3.04 20.81 0.62
C ASP A 246 3.14 21.34 2.06
N GLU A 247 2.47 20.68 3.03
CA GLU A 247 2.52 21.04 4.44
C GLU A 247 3.93 20.89 5.03
N THR A 248 4.63 19.83 4.66
CA THR A 248 5.99 19.62 5.15
C THR A 248 6.99 20.56 4.49
N GLN A 249 6.84 20.94 3.22
CA GLN A 249 7.65 21.98 2.59
C GLN A 249 7.41 23.35 3.22
N ALA A 250 6.17 23.68 3.59
CA ALA A 250 5.82 24.94 4.22
C ALA A 250 6.53 25.18 5.57
N MET A 251 7.05 24.13 6.22
CA MET A 251 7.86 24.26 7.44
C MET A 251 9.25 24.89 7.18
N VAL A 252 9.71 24.90 5.94
CA VAL A 252 11.06 25.40 5.60
C VAL A 252 11.08 26.55 4.61
N THR A 253 10.05 26.70 3.77
CA THR A 253 9.98 27.74 2.75
C THR A 253 8.55 28.07 2.38
N ASP A 254 8.22 29.38 2.26
CA ASP A 254 6.92 29.86 1.80
C ASP A 254 6.68 29.59 0.30
N ARG A 255 7.76 29.30 -0.46
CA ARG A 255 7.71 29.01 -1.88
C ARG A 255 8.16 27.56 -2.12
N GLY A 256 7.27 26.60 -1.84
CA GLY A 256 7.51 25.19 -2.16
C GLY A 256 7.79 25.02 -3.67
N GLN A 257 8.83 24.23 -4.01
CA GLN A 257 9.18 23.94 -5.40
C GLN A 257 8.20 22.95 -6.05
N LEU A 258 7.57 22.10 -5.23
CA LEU A 258 6.60 21.11 -5.68
C LEU A 258 5.23 21.44 -5.08
N LYS A 259 4.21 21.39 -5.92
CA LYS A 259 2.81 21.42 -5.51
C LYS A 259 2.17 20.06 -5.76
N VAL A 260 1.54 19.50 -4.72
CA VAL A 260 0.84 18.22 -4.79
C VAL A 260 -0.68 18.44 -4.72
N ARG A 261 -1.37 17.99 -5.76
CA ARG A 261 -2.84 17.97 -5.82
C ARG A 261 -3.33 16.57 -5.47
N ALA A 262 -4.20 16.47 -4.48
CA ALA A 262 -4.80 15.20 -4.10
C ALA A 262 -5.98 14.85 -5.01
N SER A 263 -6.00 13.62 -5.56
CA SER A 263 -7.15 13.07 -6.29
C SER A 263 -7.69 11.86 -5.56
N LYS A 264 -8.97 11.92 -5.17
CA LYS A 264 -9.66 10.83 -4.49
C LYS A 264 -10.06 9.74 -5.47
N GLY A 265 -9.77 8.49 -5.10
CA GLY A 265 -10.27 7.29 -5.76
C GLY A 265 -10.88 6.35 -4.75
N ILE A 266 -12.13 5.94 -4.95
CA ILE A 266 -12.78 4.96 -4.09
C ILE A 266 -12.83 3.59 -4.73
N HIS A 267 -12.91 2.57 -3.89
CA HIS A 267 -13.06 1.17 -4.29
C HIS A 267 -14.14 0.50 -3.45
N LEU A 268 -14.94 -0.34 -4.10
CA LEU A 268 -15.91 -1.23 -3.46
C LEU A 268 -15.30 -2.62 -3.34
N VAL A 269 -15.56 -3.29 -2.23
CA VAL A 269 -15.24 -4.70 -2.02
C VAL A 269 -16.55 -5.48 -2.00
N VAL A 270 -16.63 -6.50 -2.88
CA VAL A 270 -17.85 -7.29 -3.11
C VAL A 270 -17.46 -8.77 -3.01
N PRO A 271 -18.25 -9.65 -2.35
CA PRO A 271 -17.98 -11.08 -2.30
C PRO A 271 -17.89 -11.71 -3.68
N ARG A 272 -17.03 -12.72 -3.81
CA ARG A 272 -16.74 -13.33 -5.12
C ARG A 272 -17.91 -14.04 -5.76
N ASP A 273 -18.87 -14.53 -4.99
CA ASP A 273 -20.08 -15.21 -5.45
C ASP A 273 -21.08 -14.28 -6.14
N ARG A 274 -20.97 -12.95 -5.92
CA ARG A 274 -21.83 -11.94 -6.55
C ARG A 274 -21.54 -11.73 -8.03
N PHE A 275 -20.30 -12.00 -8.45
CA PHE A 275 -19.85 -11.87 -9.82
C PHE A 275 -18.97 -13.06 -10.22
N GLN A 276 -19.49 -13.93 -11.09
CA GLN A 276 -18.77 -15.11 -11.55
C GLN A 276 -17.83 -14.76 -12.70
N SER A 277 -16.52 -14.77 -12.45
CA SER A 277 -15.46 -14.62 -13.43
C SER A 277 -14.18 -15.30 -12.95
N THR A 278 -13.40 -15.81 -13.90
CA THR A 278 -12.04 -16.33 -13.67
C THR A 278 -10.96 -15.27 -13.92
N VAL A 279 -11.35 -14.09 -14.40
CA VAL A 279 -10.46 -13.00 -14.80
C VAL A 279 -11.00 -11.66 -14.30
N GLY A 280 -10.12 -10.70 -14.04
CA GLY A 280 -10.52 -9.32 -13.82
C GLY A 280 -11.03 -8.65 -15.10
N LEU A 281 -11.71 -7.51 -14.96
CA LEU A 281 -12.20 -6.73 -16.10
C LEU A 281 -11.62 -5.33 -16.07
N ILE A 282 -11.40 -4.77 -17.26
CA ILE A 282 -11.14 -3.35 -17.46
C ILE A 282 -12.27 -2.78 -18.32
N LEU A 283 -13.06 -1.91 -17.72
CA LEU A 283 -14.18 -1.26 -18.37
C LEU A 283 -13.86 0.21 -18.64
N ARG A 284 -14.11 0.69 -19.84
CA ARG A 284 -14.00 2.12 -20.15
C ARG A 284 -15.20 2.87 -19.57
N THR A 285 -14.92 4.02 -18.95
CA THR A 285 -15.93 4.99 -18.53
C THR A 285 -15.77 6.26 -19.37
N GLU A 286 -16.67 7.22 -19.22
CA GLU A 286 -16.61 8.49 -19.95
C GLU A 286 -15.33 9.30 -19.60
N LYS A 287 -14.81 9.13 -18.38
CA LYS A 287 -13.68 9.92 -17.85
C LYS A 287 -12.40 9.12 -17.69
N SER A 288 -12.50 7.80 -17.47
CA SER A 288 -11.36 6.98 -17.07
C SER A 288 -11.58 5.50 -17.42
N VAL A 289 -11.00 4.62 -16.61
CA VAL A 289 -11.21 3.17 -16.63
C VAL A 289 -11.66 2.70 -15.25
N LEU A 290 -12.54 1.72 -15.25
CA LEU A 290 -12.99 1.03 -14.06
C LEU A 290 -12.46 -0.40 -14.09
N PHE A 291 -11.85 -0.82 -13.01
CA PHE A 291 -11.35 -2.18 -12.83
C PHE A 291 -12.31 -3.01 -11.98
N VAL A 292 -12.47 -4.27 -12.34
CA VAL A 292 -13.01 -5.32 -11.47
C VAL A 292 -11.86 -6.29 -11.23
N ILE A 293 -11.29 -6.26 -10.03
CA ILE A 293 -10.03 -6.93 -9.69
C ILE A 293 -10.33 -8.13 -8.80
N PRO A 294 -9.89 -9.36 -9.16
CA PRO A 294 -10.01 -10.50 -8.25
C PRO A 294 -9.14 -10.28 -7.01
N TRP A 295 -9.70 -10.45 -5.82
CA TRP A 295 -9.02 -10.24 -4.55
C TRP A 295 -9.42 -11.34 -3.55
N GLY A 296 -8.64 -12.40 -3.45
CA GLY A 296 -8.99 -13.50 -2.57
C GLY A 296 -10.42 -14.04 -2.83
N ARG A 297 -11.24 -13.95 -1.81
CA ARG A 297 -12.67 -14.33 -1.85
C ARG A 297 -13.60 -13.17 -2.27
N HIS A 298 -13.03 -12.08 -2.78
CA HIS A 298 -13.72 -10.83 -3.10
C HIS A 298 -13.39 -10.33 -4.50
N TRP A 299 -14.09 -9.30 -4.90
CA TRP A 299 -13.80 -8.42 -6.02
C TRP A 299 -13.55 -7.01 -5.49
N ILE A 300 -12.52 -6.34 -5.98
CA ILE A 300 -12.34 -4.91 -5.80
C ILE A 300 -12.82 -4.21 -7.06
N ILE A 301 -13.78 -3.31 -6.94
CA ILE A 301 -14.35 -2.53 -8.05
C ILE A 301 -13.97 -1.07 -7.86
N GLY A 302 -13.26 -0.48 -8.80
CA GLY A 302 -12.78 0.90 -8.71
C GLY A 302 -12.05 1.33 -9.99
N THR A 303 -11.83 2.60 -10.20
CA THR A 303 -11.85 3.63 -9.17
C THR A 303 -12.50 4.91 -9.71
N THR A 304 -12.92 5.80 -8.82
CA THR A 304 -13.29 7.17 -9.15
C THR A 304 -12.02 8.03 -9.35
N ASP A 305 -12.20 9.23 -9.87
CA ASP A 305 -11.13 10.24 -10.00
C ASP A 305 -11.76 11.62 -9.78
N THR A 306 -11.69 12.12 -8.52
CA THR A 306 -12.28 13.39 -8.10
C THR A 306 -11.26 14.20 -7.32
N ASP A 307 -11.24 15.53 -7.52
CA ASP A 307 -10.40 16.42 -6.75
C ASP A 307 -10.74 16.33 -5.26
N TRP A 308 -9.71 16.43 -4.40
CA TRP A 308 -9.87 16.35 -2.97
C TRP A 308 -9.08 17.44 -2.25
N ASN A 309 -9.80 18.37 -1.65
CA ASN A 309 -9.24 19.52 -0.89
C ASN A 309 -9.71 19.51 0.57
N LEU A 310 -10.14 18.35 1.08
CA LEU A 310 -10.63 18.14 2.44
C LEU A 310 -9.59 17.34 3.25
N ASP A 311 -9.99 16.68 4.34
CA ASP A 311 -9.05 15.94 5.19
C ASP A 311 -8.30 14.85 4.40
N LYS A 312 -6.97 14.85 4.54
CA LYS A 312 -6.09 13.92 3.82
C LYS A 312 -5.86 12.61 4.55
N ALA A 313 -6.09 12.58 5.86
CA ALA A 313 -5.84 11.40 6.68
C ALA A 313 -6.93 10.35 6.52
N HIS A 314 -8.17 10.81 6.42
CA HIS A 314 -9.36 9.96 6.37
C HIS A 314 -10.29 10.32 5.19
N PRO A 315 -9.79 10.25 3.94
CA PRO A 315 -10.64 10.58 2.81
C PRO A 315 -11.91 9.71 2.82
N ALA A 316 -13.04 10.35 2.64
CA ALA A 316 -14.34 9.73 2.74
C ALA A 316 -14.89 9.33 1.36
N ALA A 317 -15.64 8.23 1.32
CA ALA A 317 -16.48 7.87 0.18
C ALA A 317 -17.89 8.36 0.42
N SER A 318 -18.46 9.11 -0.52
CA SER A 318 -19.85 9.54 -0.49
C SER A 318 -20.78 8.52 -1.16
N SER A 319 -22.09 8.65 -0.92
CA SER A 319 -23.09 7.81 -1.61
C SER A 319 -23.02 7.96 -3.13
N LYS A 320 -22.72 9.16 -3.61
CA LYS A 320 -22.56 9.46 -5.04
C LYS A 320 -21.39 8.70 -5.67
N ASP A 321 -20.27 8.52 -4.95
CA ASP A 321 -19.13 7.74 -5.42
C ASP A 321 -19.50 6.25 -5.56
N ILE A 322 -20.22 5.72 -4.58
CA ILE A 322 -20.65 4.30 -4.57
C ILE A 322 -21.61 4.06 -5.73
N ASP A 323 -22.61 4.92 -5.90
CA ASP A 323 -23.60 4.81 -6.97
C ASP A 323 -22.95 4.90 -8.35
N TYR A 324 -21.96 5.79 -8.54
CA TYR A 324 -21.18 5.90 -9.77
C TYR A 324 -20.51 4.57 -10.14
N LEU A 325 -19.85 3.92 -9.20
CA LEU A 325 -19.18 2.64 -9.47
C LEU A 325 -20.17 1.51 -9.75
N LEU A 326 -21.26 1.42 -8.97
CA LEU A 326 -22.32 0.42 -9.18
C LEU A 326 -23.02 0.62 -10.53
N GLU A 327 -23.36 1.85 -10.90
CA GLU A 327 -23.96 2.15 -12.20
C GLU A 327 -23.07 1.66 -13.34
N HIS A 328 -21.77 2.01 -13.33
CA HIS A 328 -20.87 1.67 -14.42
C HIS A 328 -20.63 0.15 -14.55
N VAL A 329 -20.43 -0.56 -13.45
CA VAL A 329 -20.23 -2.01 -13.51
C VAL A 329 -21.52 -2.73 -13.93
N ASN A 330 -22.68 -2.26 -13.50
CA ASN A 330 -23.99 -2.86 -13.82
C ASN A 330 -24.41 -2.71 -15.29
N ARG A 331 -23.81 -1.78 -16.02
CA ARG A 331 -24.05 -1.66 -17.48
C ARG A 331 -23.75 -2.98 -18.20
N VAL A 332 -22.80 -3.76 -17.71
CA VAL A 332 -22.31 -4.98 -18.37
C VAL A 332 -22.72 -6.29 -17.66
N LEU A 333 -23.30 -6.23 -16.48
CA LEU A 333 -23.67 -7.40 -15.67
C LEU A 333 -25.08 -7.89 -15.97
N LYS A 334 -25.29 -9.22 -16.05
CA LYS A 334 -26.61 -9.88 -16.13
C LYS A 334 -27.46 -9.62 -14.88
N ARG A 335 -26.83 -9.79 -13.71
CA ARG A 335 -27.41 -9.50 -12.41
C ARG A 335 -26.73 -8.23 -11.87
N PRO A 336 -27.46 -7.14 -11.74
CA PRO A 336 -26.93 -5.93 -11.14
C PRO A 336 -26.46 -6.16 -9.71
N LEU A 337 -25.34 -5.51 -9.33
CA LEU A 337 -24.90 -5.37 -7.95
C LEU A 337 -25.68 -4.22 -7.31
N THR A 338 -25.98 -4.37 -6.02
CA THR A 338 -26.64 -3.34 -5.20
C THR A 338 -25.72 -2.91 -4.08
N ARG A 339 -26.11 -1.90 -3.31
CA ARG A 339 -25.38 -1.48 -2.10
C ARG A 339 -25.29 -2.60 -1.07
N GLU A 340 -26.29 -3.48 -1.01
CA GLU A 340 -26.35 -4.64 -0.12
C GLU A 340 -25.32 -5.72 -0.48
N ASP A 341 -24.80 -5.71 -1.72
CA ASP A 341 -23.71 -6.60 -2.13
C ASP A 341 -22.32 -6.04 -1.75
N VAL A 342 -22.23 -4.80 -1.25
CA VAL A 342 -20.95 -4.14 -0.92
C VAL A 342 -20.56 -4.45 0.53
N GLU A 343 -19.52 -5.24 0.70
CA GLU A 343 -18.98 -5.66 1.99
C GLU A 343 -18.05 -4.61 2.61
N GLY A 344 -17.27 -3.96 1.77
CA GLY A 344 -16.33 -2.91 2.19
C GLY A 344 -16.21 -1.78 1.18
N VAL A 345 -15.83 -0.60 1.67
CA VAL A 345 -15.52 0.58 0.85
C VAL A 345 -14.24 1.20 1.40
N TYR A 346 -13.35 1.63 0.53
CA TYR A 346 -12.21 2.43 0.95
C TYR A 346 -11.89 3.54 -0.05
N ALA A 347 -11.41 4.65 0.46
CA ALA A 347 -11.00 5.82 -0.30
C ALA A 347 -9.49 6.06 -0.14
N GLY A 348 -8.80 6.33 -1.23
CA GLY A 348 -7.38 6.69 -1.26
C GLY A 348 -7.13 7.96 -2.04
N LEU A 349 -6.07 8.67 -1.70
CA LEU A 349 -5.66 9.90 -2.38
C LEU A 349 -4.42 9.65 -3.23
N ARG A 350 -4.45 10.07 -4.49
CA ARG A 350 -3.28 10.07 -5.38
C ARG A 350 -2.54 11.38 -5.21
N PRO A 351 -1.23 11.36 -4.86
CA PRO A 351 -0.40 12.57 -4.85
C PRO A 351 0.03 12.91 -6.29
N LEU A 352 -0.72 13.75 -6.97
CA LEU A 352 -0.42 14.19 -8.33
C LEU A 352 0.36 15.49 -8.28
N LEU A 353 1.41 15.61 -9.10
CA LEU A 353 2.10 16.87 -9.27
C LEU A 353 1.17 17.86 -9.99
N ALA A 354 1.02 19.04 -9.42
CA ALA A 354 0.24 20.10 -10.05
C ALA A 354 0.94 20.54 -11.35
N GLY A 355 0.22 20.51 -12.45
CA GLY A 355 0.63 20.95 -13.77
C GLY A 355 -0.35 21.97 -14.32
N GLU A 356 -0.20 22.36 -15.58
CA GLU A 356 -1.07 23.34 -16.27
C GLU A 356 -2.50 22.82 -16.54
N SER A 357 -2.77 21.53 -16.27
CA SER A 357 -4.08 20.93 -16.56
C SER A 357 -5.05 21.05 -15.38
N ASP A 358 -6.26 21.53 -15.64
CA ASP A 358 -7.36 21.56 -14.66
C ASP A 358 -7.90 20.17 -14.32
N SER A 359 -7.63 19.16 -15.14
CA SER A 359 -8.11 17.78 -14.96
C SER A 359 -7.03 16.88 -14.38
N THR A 360 -7.29 16.29 -13.19
CA THR A 360 -6.42 15.30 -12.53
C THR A 360 -6.10 14.08 -13.41
N ALA A 361 -7.01 13.69 -14.29
CA ALA A 361 -6.82 12.57 -15.22
C ALA A 361 -5.71 12.80 -16.27
N LYS A 362 -5.34 14.07 -16.52
CA LYS A 362 -4.33 14.48 -17.51
C LYS A 362 -2.98 14.85 -16.86
N LEU A 363 -2.87 14.91 -15.54
CA LEU A 363 -1.63 15.23 -14.85
C LEU A 363 -0.59 14.13 -15.03
N SER A 364 0.68 14.51 -15.11
CA SER A 364 1.81 13.57 -15.22
C SER A 364 1.82 12.56 -14.09
N ARG A 365 2.21 11.34 -14.42
CA ARG A 365 2.45 10.24 -13.48
C ARG A 365 3.95 9.98 -13.28
N GLU A 366 4.80 10.85 -13.75
CA GLU A 366 6.21 10.86 -13.44
C GLU A 366 6.43 11.37 -12.02
N HIS A 367 7.52 10.94 -11.41
CA HIS A 367 7.95 11.48 -10.13
C HIS A 367 8.96 12.61 -10.34
N VAL A 368 9.07 13.45 -9.35
CA VAL A 368 10.07 14.53 -9.32
C VAL A 368 10.79 14.49 -7.99
N VAL A 369 12.10 14.68 -8.06
CA VAL A 369 12.97 14.92 -6.89
C VAL A 369 13.46 16.35 -6.94
N ALA A 370 13.33 17.08 -5.83
CA ALA A 370 13.66 18.49 -5.73
C ALA A 370 14.43 18.81 -4.44
N HIS A 371 15.17 19.93 -4.45
CA HIS A 371 15.89 20.49 -3.32
C HIS A 371 15.34 21.88 -2.98
N PRO A 372 14.29 21.99 -2.19
CA PRO A 372 13.75 23.30 -1.83
C PRO A 372 14.75 24.16 -1.03
N VAL A 373 15.55 23.55 -0.17
CA VAL A 373 16.63 24.17 0.60
C VAL A 373 17.78 23.17 0.77
N PRO A 374 19.02 23.61 1.02
CA PRO A 374 20.13 22.70 1.30
C PRO A 374 19.80 21.76 2.47
N GLY A 375 20.20 20.48 2.36
CA GLY A 375 19.95 19.47 3.39
C GLY A 375 18.55 18.83 3.35
N LEU A 376 17.67 19.27 2.45
CA LEU A 376 16.33 18.69 2.29
C LEU A 376 16.11 18.27 0.84
N VAL A 377 15.85 16.99 0.65
CA VAL A 377 15.37 16.38 -0.61
C VAL A 377 13.88 16.11 -0.48
N VAL A 378 13.11 16.42 -1.50
CA VAL A 378 11.65 16.15 -1.56
C VAL A 378 11.38 15.28 -2.76
N VAL A 379 10.63 14.17 -2.57
CA VAL A 379 10.18 13.30 -3.63
C VAL A 379 8.65 13.25 -3.67
N ALA A 380 8.06 13.53 -4.84
CA ALA A 380 6.61 13.56 -5.01
C ALA A 380 6.17 13.06 -6.38
N GLY A 381 4.87 12.73 -6.54
CA GLY A 381 4.30 12.19 -7.77
C GLY A 381 4.54 10.69 -7.90
N GLY A 382 4.64 10.20 -9.14
CA GLY A 382 4.97 8.82 -9.47
C GLY A 382 3.84 7.81 -9.28
N LYS A 383 4.21 6.54 -9.25
CA LYS A 383 3.30 5.39 -9.14
C LYS A 383 3.78 4.40 -8.11
N TYR A 384 2.84 3.66 -7.55
CA TYR A 384 3.15 2.56 -6.63
C TYR A 384 4.09 1.51 -7.27
N THR A 385 3.90 1.16 -8.53
CA THR A 385 4.72 0.17 -9.26
C THR A 385 6.19 0.56 -9.32
N THR A 386 6.50 1.86 -9.48
CA THR A 386 7.86 2.37 -9.68
C THR A 386 8.47 2.97 -8.40
N TYR A 387 7.93 2.61 -7.23
CA TYR A 387 8.39 3.15 -5.93
C TYR A 387 9.90 3.00 -5.73
N ARG A 388 10.50 1.88 -6.20
CA ARG A 388 11.92 1.60 -6.02
C ARG A 388 12.80 2.61 -6.75
N LEU A 389 12.41 2.99 -7.97
CA LEU A 389 13.11 4.03 -8.74
C LEU A 389 12.96 5.41 -8.09
N MET A 390 11.76 5.75 -7.62
CA MET A 390 11.54 6.99 -6.86
C MET A 390 12.41 7.05 -5.62
N ALA A 391 12.52 5.94 -4.89
CA ALA A 391 13.34 5.79 -3.70
C ALA A 391 14.85 5.94 -4.03
N ARG A 392 15.31 5.23 -5.06
CA ARG A 392 16.69 5.33 -5.56
C ARG A 392 17.03 6.77 -5.93
N ASP A 393 16.21 7.42 -6.75
CA ASP A 393 16.49 8.76 -7.25
C ASP A 393 16.52 9.80 -6.11
N ALA A 394 15.65 9.62 -5.08
CA ALA A 394 15.67 10.45 -3.88
C ALA A 394 16.94 10.25 -3.05
N VAL A 395 17.40 9.00 -2.88
CA VAL A 395 18.65 8.71 -2.15
C VAL A 395 19.86 9.14 -2.97
N ASP A 396 19.89 8.89 -4.30
CA ASP A 396 20.95 9.36 -5.19
C ASP A 396 21.14 10.86 -5.08
N GLU A 397 20.04 11.61 -5.00
CA GLU A 397 20.09 13.06 -4.83
C GLU A 397 20.56 13.47 -3.44
N ALA A 398 20.12 12.79 -2.39
CA ALA A 398 20.54 13.07 -1.02
C ALA A 398 22.06 12.84 -0.81
N VAL A 399 22.61 11.77 -1.41
CA VAL A 399 24.05 11.44 -1.22
C VAL A 399 25.01 12.33 -2.01
N ARG A 400 24.54 13.11 -2.99
CA ARG A 400 25.41 14.00 -3.79
C ARG A 400 26.14 15.04 -2.96
N THR A 401 25.61 15.41 -1.82
CA THR A 401 26.16 16.44 -0.94
C THR A 401 26.80 15.87 0.32
N LEU A 402 26.95 14.55 0.42
CA LEU A 402 27.74 13.90 1.45
C LEU A 402 29.23 13.94 1.06
N ASP A 403 30.11 14.14 2.05
CA ASP A 403 31.54 14.21 1.82
C ASP A 403 32.17 12.86 1.42
N GLU A 404 31.50 11.76 1.73
CA GLU A 404 31.97 10.41 1.46
C GLU A 404 31.36 9.84 0.17
N ARG A 405 32.15 9.01 -0.52
CA ARG A 405 31.67 8.29 -1.71
C ARG A 405 30.72 7.18 -1.30
N VAL A 406 29.45 7.31 -1.67
CA VAL A 406 28.40 6.31 -1.42
C VAL A 406 28.25 5.37 -2.62
N ALA A 407 28.04 4.08 -2.36
CA ALA A 407 27.77 3.08 -3.40
C ALA A 407 26.45 3.37 -4.14
N SER A 408 26.36 2.92 -5.39
CA SER A 408 25.11 2.99 -6.15
C SER A 408 24.04 2.06 -5.54
N SER A 409 22.77 2.33 -5.85
CA SER A 409 21.65 1.48 -5.44
C SER A 409 21.86 0.02 -5.87
N CYS A 410 21.53 -0.90 -4.97
CA CYS A 410 21.53 -2.34 -5.24
C CYS A 410 20.16 -2.99 -4.99
N THR A 411 19.12 -2.19 -4.74
CA THR A 411 17.77 -2.67 -4.32
C THR A 411 17.07 -3.54 -5.35
N GLU A 412 17.47 -3.53 -6.61
CA GLU A 412 16.99 -4.47 -7.63
C GLU A 412 17.40 -5.92 -7.36
N ASN A 413 18.46 -6.11 -6.55
CA ASN A 413 19.01 -7.42 -6.18
C ASN A 413 18.66 -7.82 -4.73
N ILE A 414 17.93 -7.00 -3.99
CA ILE A 414 17.58 -7.26 -2.59
C ILE A 414 16.20 -7.90 -2.50
N PRO A 415 16.12 -9.20 -2.17
CA PRO A 415 14.84 -9.83 -1.85
C PRO A 415 14.29 -9.27 -0.53
N LEU A 416 13.00 -8.99 -0.49
CA LEU A 416 12.34 -8.61 0.75
C LEU A 416 12.24 -9.81 1.70
N LEU A 417 12.23 -9.54 3.00
CA LEU A 417 12.02 -10.57 4.03
C LEU A 417 10.82 -11.45 3.67
N GLY A 418 11.02 -12.76 3.71
CA GLY A 418 10.00 -13.73 3.31
C GLY A 418 10.08 -14.17 1.85
N ALA A 419 10.85 -13.49 0.98
CA ALA A 419 11.02 -13.89 -0.42
C ALA A 419 11.92 -15.12 -0.55
N ASP A 420 13.07 -15.10 0.12
CA ASP A 420 13.99 -16.23 0.12
C ASP A 420 13.37 -17.44 0.82
N GLY A 421 13.46 -18.62 0.19
CA GLY A 421 12.86 -19.84 0.70
C GLY A 421 11.34 -19.98 0.51
N PHE A 422 10.64 -18.93 0.01
CA PHE A 422 9.19 -18.98 -0.21
C PHE A 422 8.76 -20.19 -1.05
N GLN A 423 9.39 -20.40 -2.21
CA GLN A 423 9.02 -21.51 -3.10
C GLN A 423 9.27 -22.89 -2.45
N ALA A 424 10.32 -23.02 -1.65
CA ALA A 424 10.60 -24.24 -0.91
C ALA A 424 9.52 -24.52 0.15
N ASN A 425 9.11 -23.50 0.89
CA ASN A 425 8.03 -23.61 1.88
C ASN A 425 6.67 -23.85 1.22
N TRP A 426 6.40 -23.19 0.08
CA TRP A 426 5.19 -23.47 -0.72
C TRP A 426 5.09 -24.95 -1.13
N ASN A 427 6.18 -25.53 -1.59
CA ASN A 427 6.24 -26.96 -1.97
C ASN A 427 6.06 -27.90 -0.76
N LYS A 428 6.40 -27.45 0.44
CA LYS A 428 6.28 -28.22 1.71
C LYS A 428 4.99 -27.88 2.50
N ARG A 429 4.09 -27.04 1.99
CA ARG A 429 2.94 -26.48 2.73
C ARG A 429 2.05 -27.53 3.42
N SER A 430 1.83 -28.67 2.79
CA SER A 430 1.06 -29.76 3.42
C SER A 430 1.75 -30.32 4.66
N ARG A 431 3.08 -30.49 4.62
CA ARG A 431 3.87 -30.95 5.77
C ARG A 431 3.94 -29.87 6.87
N LEU A 432 4.01 -28.60 6.48
CA LEU A 432 3.95 -27.49 7.45
C LEU A 432 2.59 -27.46 8.15
N ALA A 433 1.50 -27.68 7.43
CA ALA A 433 0.15 -27.77 7.96
C ALA A 433 -0.01 -28.93 8.96
N GLU A 434 0.47 -30.11 8.61
CA GLU A 434 0.46 -31.30 9.48
C GLU A 434 1.22 -31.03 10.81
N ARG A 435 2.43 -30.47 10.70
CA ARG A 435 3.25 -30.14 11.88
C ARG A 435 2.62 -29.10 12.80
N ALA A 436 1.93 -28.13 12.23
CA ALA A 436 1.28 -27.05 12.97
C ALA A 436 -0.14 -27.42 13.46
N GLY A 437 -0.67 -28.58 13.05
CA GLY A 437 -2.04 -28.99 13.39
C GLY A 437 -3.13 -28.10 12.78
N VAL A 438 -2.86 -27.44 11.62
CA VAL A 438 -3.79 -26.55 10.95
C VAL A 438 -4.13 -27.05 9.55
N HIS A 439 -5.26 -26.60 9.00
CA HIS A 439 -5.61 -26.93 7.62
C HIS A 439 -4.62 -26.29 6.62
N VAL A 440 -4.29 -26.99 5.51
CA VAL A 440 -3.32 -26.53 4.51
C VAL A 440 -3.67 -25.14 3.94
N ALA A 441 -4.94 -24.80 3.78
CA ALA A 441 -5.36 -23.48 3.32
C ALA A 441 -4.90 -22.34 4.25
N ARG A 442 -4.75 -22.60 5.56
CA ARG A 442 -4.21 -21.63 6.52
C ARG A 442 -2.71 -21.39 6.26
N VAL A 443 -1.96 -22.46 5.98
CA VAL A 443 -0.54 -22.31 5.62
C VAL A 443 -0.38 -21.60 4.27
N GLU A 444 -1.22 -21.90 3.30
CA GLU A 444 -1.24 -21.18 2.01
C GLU A 444 -1.55 -19.69 2.20
N HIS A 445 -2.49 -19.34 3.08
CA HIS A 445 -2.77 -17.96 3.47
C HIS A 445 -1.52 -17.30 4.09
N LEU A 446 -0.90 -17.94 5.09
CA LEU A 446 0.29 -17.40 5.75
C LEU A 446 1.47 -17.25 4.79
N LEU A 447 1.77 -18.26 3.97
CA LEU A 447 2.83 -18.19 2.96
C LEU A 447 2.59 -17.06 1.96
N ASN A 448 1.35 -16.83 1.61
CA ASN A 448 0.95 -15.80 0.69
C ASN A 448 1.05 -14.37 1.27
N ARG A 449 1.15 -14.21 2.58
CA ARG A 449 1.25 -12.93 3.28
C ARG A 449 2.64 -12.69 3.87
N TYR A 450 3.30 -13.74 4.33
CA TYR A 450 4.56 -13.65 5.07
C TYR A 450 5.73 -14.34 4.35
N GLY A 451 5.46 -15.10 3.27
CA GLY A 451 6.51 -15.87 2.59
C GLY A 451 7.14 -16.91 3.52
N SER A 452 8.47 -17.01 3.54
CA SER A 452 9.17 -17.90 4.45
C SER A 452 9.06 -17.49 5.93
N LEU A 453 8.71 -16.22 6.24
CA LEU A 453 8.42 -15.79 7.61
C LEU A 453 7.12 -16.42 8.17
N ALA A 454 6.33 -17.12 7.36
CA ALA A 454 5.23 -17.94 7.84
C ALA A 454 5.67 -18.95 8.92
N ASP A 455 6.93 -19.38 8.90
CA ASP A 455 7.50 -20.27 9.93
C ASP A 455 7.53 -19.60 11.32
N GLU A 456 7.73 -18.27 11.39
CA GLU A 456 7.66 -17.48 12.65
C GLU A 456 6.24 -17.47 13.20
N VAL A 457 5.23 -17.26 12.34
CA VAL A 457 3.81 -17.28 12.73
C VAL A 457 3.41 -18.69 13.19
N LEU A 458 3.84 -19.73 12.48
CA LEU A 458 3.60 -21.12 12.87
C LEU A 458 4.30 -21.50 14.18
N ALA A 459 5.45 -20.90 14.47
CA ALA A 459 6.14 -21.08 15.76
C ALA A 459 5.35 -20.45 16.93
N LEU A 460 4.62 -19.36 16.71
CA LEU A 460 3.70 -18.81 17.73
C LEU A 460 2.56 -19.80 18.03
N ILE A 461 1.96 -20.39 16.99
CA ILE A 461 0.92 -21.42 17.14
C ILE A 461 1.45 -22.64 17.86
N ALA A 462 2.67 -23.09 17.56
CA ALA A 462 3.28 -24.23 18.25
C ALA A 462 3.52 -24.00 19.75
N ARG A 463 3.74 -22.75 20.16
CA ARG A 463 3.89 -22.36 21.58
C ARG A 463 2.54 -22.18 22.27
N GLN A 464 1.56 -21.68 21.57
CA GLN A 464 0.22 -21.33 22.05
C GLN A 464 -0.82 -21.80 21.03
N PRO A 465 -1.31 -23.07 21.13
CA PRO A 465 -2.20 -23.67 20.12
C PRO A 465 -3.51 -22.90 19.88
N GLU A 466 -4.02 -22.15 20.87
CA GLU A 466 -5.19 -21.27 20.75
C GLU A 466 -5.01 -20.14 19.74
N LEU A 467 -3.78 -19.80 19.37
CA LEU A 467 -3.47 -18.83 18.33
C LEU A 467 -3.78 -19.35 16.91
N ALA A 468 -4.02 -20.65 16.74
CA ALA A 468 -4.49 -21.23 15.49
C ALA A 468 -5.98 -20.93 15.21
N GLU A 469 -6.72 -20.46 16.22
CA GLU A 469 -8.13 -20.11 16.04
C GLU A 469 -8.28 -18.88 15.14
N PRO A 470 -9.33 -18.86 14.27
CA PRO A 470 -9.66 -17.69 13.47
C PRO A 470 -10.15 -16.53 14.34
N LEU A 471 -10.05 -15.32 13.79
CA LEU A 471 -10.67 -14.15 14.38
C LEU A 471 -12.20 -14.14 14.12
N PRO A 472 -13.01 -13.73 15.10
CA PRO A 472 -14.46 -13.66 14.94
C PRO A 472 -14.88 -12.82 13.73
N GLY A 473 -15.74 -13.35 12.88
CA GLY A 473 -16.22 -12.66 11.67
C GLY A 473 -15.19 -12.52 10.56
N ALA A 474 -13.98 -13.11 10.71
CA ALA A 474 -12.88 -12.99 9.77
C ALA A 474 -12.09 -14.30 9.65
N ASP A 475 -12.77 -15.35 9.24
CA ASP A 475 -12.28 -16.75 9.25
C ASP A 475 -10.95 -16.97 8.51
N ASP A 476 -10.58 -16.11 7.58
CA ASP A 476 -9.33 -16.24 6.84
C ASP A 476 -8.11 -15.82 7.68
N TYR A 477 -8.29 -15.07 8.78
CA TYR A 477 -7.22 -14.54 9.62
C TYR A 477 -7.15 -15.24 10.97
N LEU A 478 -5.92 -15.57 11.40
CA LEU A 478 -5.65 -16.27 12.64
C LEU A 478 -5.29 -15.31 13.77
N ARG A 479 -5.57 -15.69 15.02
CA ARG A 479 -5.13 -14.94 16.22
C ARG A 479 -3.61 -14.75 16.26
N ALA A 480 -2.84 -15.72 15.75
CA ALA A 480 -1.38 -15.63 15.62
C ALA A 480 -0.92 -14.42 14.82
N GLU A 481 -1.69 -14.02 13.80
CA GLU A 481 -1.35 -12.85 12.96
C GLU A 481 -1.46 -11.54 13.75
N VAL A 482 -2.34 -11.46 14.74
CA VAL A 482 -2.43 -10.30 15.66
C VAL A 482 -1.21 -10.19 16.55
N VAL A 483 -0.80 -11.31 17.16
CA VAL A 483 0.41 -11.36 17.98
C VAL A 483 1.64 -10.99 17.15
N TYR A 484 1.75 -11.57 15.95
CA TYR A 484 2.84 -11.27 15.03
C TYR A 484 2.87 -9.80 14.59
N ALA A 485 1.70 -9.21 14.33
CA ALA A 485 1.58 -7.80 13.97
C ALA A 485 2.14 -6.87 15.05
N ALA A 486 1.87 -7.16 16.34
CA ALA A 486 2.37 -6.36 17.46
C ALA A 486 3.86 -6.62 17.77
N THR A 487 4.32 -7.88 17.64
CA THR A 487 5.68 -8.26 18.04
C THR A 487 6.72 -8.13 16.94
N HIS A 488 6.31 -8.14 15.66
CA HIS A 488 7.25 -8.13 14.51
C HIS A 488 6.98 -7.04 13.49
N GLU A 489 5.79 -6.42 13.47
CA GLU A 489 5.39 -5.52 12.39
C GLU A 489 5.03 -4.11 12.86
N GLY A 490 5.31 -3.80 14.14
CA GLY A 490 5.16 -2.46 14.69
C GLY A 490 3.71 -1.97 14.82
N ALA A 491 2.72 -2.88 14.89
CA ALA A 491 1.34 -2.49 15.16
C ALA A 491 1.18 -2.02 16.61
N ARG A 492 0.59 -0.84 16.81
CA ARG A 492 0.42 -0.19 18.12
C ARG A 492 -1.03 -0.10 18.56
N HIS A 493 -1.97 -0.14 17.63
CA HIS A 493 -3.42 0.01 17.87
C HIS A 493 -4.19 -1.07 17.10
N ILE A 494 -5.40 -1.41 17.56
CA ILE A 494 -6.25 -2.39 16.84
C ILE A 494 -6.54 -1.95 15.40
N HIS A 495 -6.67 -0.66 15.15
CA HIS A 495 -6.85 -0.13 13.80
C HIS A 495 -5.66 -0.48 12.86
N ASP A 496 -4.42 -0.53 13.37
CA ASP A 496 -3.24 -0.91 12.59
C ASP A 496 -3.36 -2.38 12.12
N VAL A 497 -3.82 -3.25 13.03
CA VAL A 497 -4.02 -4.68 12.76
C VAL A 497 -5.17 -4.89 11.78
N LEU A 498 -6.36 -4.39 12.09
CA LEU A 498 -7.57 -4.69 11.34
C LEU A 498 -7.59 -4.07 9.94
N THR A 499 -6.81 -2.99 9.73
CA THR A 499 -6.83 -2.25 8.46
C THR A 499 -5.61 -2.53 7.58
N ARG A 500 -4.41 -2.74 8.16
CA ARG A 500 -3.15 -2.79 7.41
C ARG A 500 -2.34 -4.07 7.60
N ARG A 501 -2.35 -4.67 8.79
CA ARG A 501 -1.69 -5.99 8.99
C ARG A 501 -2.57 -7.13 8.50
N THR A 502 -3.89 -6.98 8.65
CA THR A 502 -4.92 -7.75 7.97
C THR A 502 -5.69 -6.84 7.01
N ARG A 503 -6.76 -7.31 6.41
CA ARG A 503 -7.68 -6.51 5.58
C ARG A 503 -9.12 -6.65 6.07
N ILE A 504 -9.29 -7.06 7.32
CA ILE A 504 -10.58 -7.36 7.93
C ILE A 504 -11.54 -6.17 7.82
N SER A 505 -11.04 -4.93 7.98
CA SER A 505 -11.86 -3.71 7.87
C SER A 505 -12.57 -3.53 6.52
N ILE A 506 -12.13 -4.21 5.46
CA ILE A 506 -12.73 -4.12 4.12
C ILE A 506 -13.18 -5.47 3.57
N GLU A 507 -12.84 -6.59 4.20
CA GLU A 507 -13.13 -7.95 3.76
C GLU A 507 -14.20 -8.65 4.62
N ALA A 508 -14.57 -8.07 5.74
CA ALA A 508 -15.62 -8.59 6.63
C ALA A 508 -16.85 -7.69 6.61
N TRP A 509 -18.05 -8.30 6.57
CA TRP A 509 -19.34 -7.60 6.57
C TRP A 509 -19.52 -6.63 7.74
N ASP A 510 -19.07 -7.04 8.92
CA ASP A 510 -19.10 -6.20 10.12
C ASP A 510 -17.90 -5.27 10.22
N ARG A 511 -16.96 -5.33 9.23
CA ARG A 511 -15.73 -4.53 9.17
C ARG A 511 -14.80 -4.75 10.36
N GLY A 512 -14.85 -5.95 10.96
CA GLY A 512 -14.01 -6.34 12.07
C GLY A 512 -14.52 -5.90 13.44
N VAL A 513 -15.77 -5.44 13.54
CA VAL A 513 -16.40 -5.09 14.83
C VAL A 513 -16.37 -6.29 15.79
N SER A 514 -16.70 -7.49 15.31
CA SER A 514 -16.64 -8.73 16.12
C SER A 514 -15.21 -9.15 16.47
N ALA A 515 -14.24 -8.84 15.62
CA ALA A 515 -12.84 -9.17 15.87
C ALA A 515 -12.15 -8.19 16.84
N ALA A 516 -12.59 -6.93 16.91
CA ALA A 516 -11.92 -5.87 17.65
C ALA A 516 -11.66 -6.20 19.14
N PRO A 517 -12.62 -6.77 19.93
CA PRO A 517 -12.36 -7.14 21.32
C PRO A 517 -11.26 -8.20 21.44
N VAL A 518 -11.27 -9.23 20.60
CA VAL A 518 -10.27 -10.31 20.61
C VAL A 518 -8.89 -9.78 20.23
N VAL A 519 -8.83 -8.90 19.22
CA VAL A 519 -7.58 -8.25 18.82
C VAL A 519 -7.02 -7.40 19.97
N ALA A 520 -7.86 -6.62 20.65
CA ALA A 520 -7.43 -5.82 21.79
C ALA A 520 -6.89 -6.68 22.96
N GLU A 521 -7.57 -7.78 23.30
CA GLU A 521 -7.12 -8.71 24.36
C GLU A 521 -5.78 -9.38 24.01
N LEU A 522 -5.54 -9.73 22.74
CA LEU A 522 -4.29 -10.31 22.28
C LEU A 522 -3.13 -9.28 22.28
N MET A 523 -3.41 -8.02 21.96
CA MET A 523 -2.40 -6.96 21.95
C MET A 523 -2.05 -6.44 23.35
N ALA A 524 -3.01 -6.45 24.27
CA ALA A 524 -2.88 -5.84 25.60
C ALA A 524 -1.62 -6.29 26.38
N PRO A 525 -1.32 -7.59 26.56
CA PRO A 525 -0.14 -8.03 27.29
C PRO A 525 1.18 -7.68 26.56
N LEU A 526 1.14 -7.56 25.23
CA LEU A 526 2.32 -7.26 24.42
C LEU A 526 2.70 -5.77 24.46
N LEU A 527 1.70 -4.90 24.64
CA LEU A 527 1.84 -3.45 24.64
C LEU A 527 1.69 -2.85 26.06
N GLY A 528 1.50 -3.68 27.09
CA GLY A 528 1.33 -3.22 28.47
C GLY A 528 0.03 -2.44 28.70
N TRP A 529 -1.03 -2.72 27.94
CA TRP A 529 -2.30 -2.01 28.08
C TRP A 529 -3.03 -2.36 29.37
N SER A 530 -3.53 -1.34 30.04
CA SER A 530 -4.52 -1.50 31.11
C SER A 530 -5.89 -1.88 30.56
N ARG A 531 -6.78 -2.37 31.41
CA ARG A 531 -8.18 -2.65 31.01
C ARG A 531 -8.87 -1.41 30.42
N ALA A 532 -8.61 -0.23 30.99
CA ALA A 532 -9.16 1.02 30.48
C ALA A 532 -8.68 1.35 29.05
N GLN A 533 -7.43 1.03 28.73
CA GLN A 533 -6.89 1.18 27.37
C GLN A 533 -7.51 0.18 26.41
N VAL A 534 -7.67 -1.09 26.80
CA VAL A 534 -8.40 -2.09 25.99
C VAL A 534 -9.80 -1.59 25.63
N ASP A 535 -10.55 -1.12 26.64
CA ASP A 535 -11.91 -0.62 26.43
C ASP A 535 -11.94 0.64 25.56
N ARG A 536 -10.92 1.51 25.67
CA ARG A 536 -10.76 2.70 24.82
C ARG A 536 -10.50 2.32 23.37
N GLU A 537 -9.58 1.39 23.12
CA GLU A 537 -9.21 0.91 21.77
C GLU A 537 -10.44 0.33 21.05
N VAL A 538 -11.19 -0.55 21.74
CA VAL A 538 -12.38 -1.17 21.18
C VAL A 538 -13.45 -0.11 20.88
N ARG A 539 -13.80 0.76 21.86
CA ARG A 539 -14.81 1.82 21.62
C ARG A 539 -14.43 2.73 20.46
N HIS A 540 -13.16 3.13 20.39
CA HIS A 540 -12.66 3.97 19.31
C HIS A 540 -12.80 3.28 17.95
N TYR A 541 -12.39 2.01 17.83
CA TYR A 541 -12.50 1.28 16.58
C TYR A 541 -13.96 1.17 16.10
N LEU A 542 -14.89 0.83 17.00
CA LEU A 542 -16.32 0.77 16.68
C LEU A 542 -16.83 2.13 16.19
N ALA A 543 -16.51 3.21 16.91
CA ALA A 543 -16.92 4.55 16.53
C ALA A 543 -16.37 4.95 15.14
N ARG A 544 -15.12 4.55 14.81
CA ARG A 544 -14.52 4.77 13.47
C ARG A 544 -15.27 4.01 12.38
N VAL A 545 -15.69 2.76 12.65
CA VAL A 545 -16.49 1.97 11.70
C VAL A 545 -17.86 2.63 11.47
N ASP A 546 -18.51 3.11 12.54
CA ASP A 546 -19.80 3.79 12.43
C ASP A 546 -19.69 5.11 11.66
N ALA A 547 -18.67 5.92 11.93
CA ALA A 547 -18.39 7.15 11.18
C ALA A 547 -18.12 6.87 9.69
N GLU A 548 -17.44 5.75 9.38
CA GLU A 548 -17.22 5.33 8.01
C GLU A 548 -18.50 4.93 7.30
N ARG A 549 -19.37 4.16 7.94
CA ARG A 549 -20.69 3.80 7.40
C ARG A 549 -21.55 5.04 7.19
N LEU A 550 -21.59 5.92 8.19
CA LEU A 550 -22.34 7.19 8.09
C LEU A 550 -21.85 8.05 6.92
N SER A 551 -20.54 8.13 6.68
CA SER A 551 -19.97 8.89 5.57
C SER A 551 -20.45 8.38 4.20
N GLN A 552 -20.65 7.06 4.07
CA GLN A 552 -21.09 6.41 2.82
C GLN A 552 -22.58 6.64 2.50
N GLU A 553 -23.35 7.13 3.45
CA GLU A 553 -24.75 7.53 3.29
C GLU A 553 -24.88 9.00 2.87
N GLN A 554 -23.83 9.80 3.05
CA GLN A 554 -23.85 11.22 2.75
C GLN A 554 -23.84 11.50 1.23
N PRO A 555 -24.59 12.53 0.76
CA PRO A 555 -24.78 12.77 -0.67
C PRO A 555 -23.57 13.32 -1.40
N ASP A 556 -22.62 13.93 -0.68
CA ASP A 556 -21.46 14.62 -1.25
C ASP A 556 -20.21 14.46 -0.38
N ASP A 557 -19.08 14.89 -0.93
CA ASP A 557 -17.77 14.75 -0.30
C ASP A 557 -17.61 15.57 0.98
N VAL A 558 -18.21 16.76 1.05
CA VAL A 558 -18.09 17.66 2.23
C VAL A 558 -18.85 17.06 3.42
N SER A 559 -20.07 16.59 3.18
CA SER A 559 -20.90 15.95 4.21
C SER A 559 -20.29 14.61 4.64
N ALA A 560 -19.73 13.85 3.69
CA ALA A 560 -19.07 12.57 3.97
C ALA A 560 -17.79 12.78 4.81
N ASP A 561 -16.98 13.76 4.48
CA ASP A 561 -15.77 14.14 5.22
C ASP A 561 -16.13 14.59 6.65
N SER A 562 -17.13 15.46 6.80
CA SER A 562 -17.61 15.90 8.11
C SER A 562 -18.07 14.74 8.99
N ALA A 563 -18.81 13.76 8.42
CA ALA A 563 -19.22 12.56 9.13
C ALA A 563 -18.01 11.71 9.56
N ARG A 564 -17.00 11.62 8.71
CA ARG A 564 -15.76 10.87 8.95
C ARG A 564 -14.92 11.50 10.06
N LEU A 565 -14.84 12.83 10.10
CA LEU A 565 -14.12 13.61 11.11
C LEU A 565 -14.86 13.68 12.47
N GLY A 566 -16.11 13.23 12.54
CA GLY A 566 -16.88 13.16 13.79
C GLY A 566 -16.24 12.24 14.85
N VAL A 567 -15.25 11.42 14.46
CA VAL A 567 -14.43 10.60 15.38
C VAL A 567 -12.97 10.92 15.14
N GLU A 568 -12.31 11.49 16.15
CA GLU A 568 -10.88 11.80 16.13
C GLU A 568 -10.02 10.51 16.02
N ASP A 569 -8.75 10.65 15.65
CA ASP A 569 -7.79 9.55 15.74
C ASP A 569 -7.61 9.13 17.21
N ILE A 570 -7.32 7.84 17.45
CA ILE A 570 -7.10 7.32 18.81
C ILE A 570 -5.93 8.02 19.51
N VAL A 571 -4.98 8.45 18.69
CA VAL A 571 -3.90 9.37 19.04
C VAL A 571 -4.03 10.56 18.10
N PRO A 572 -4.67 11.65 18.52
CA PRO A 572 -4.82 12.84 17.70
C PRO A 572 -3.45 13.40 17.30
N LEU A 573 -3.29 13.75 16.04
CA LEU A 573 -2.10 14.47 15.57
C LEU A 573 -2.31 15.95 15.89
N ALA A 574 -1.68 16.41 16.96
CA ALA A 574 -1.66 17.82 17.33
C ALA A 574 -1.04 18.70 16.23
#